data_ead4b1bd51f36eba130bc574f965ba15
#
_entry.id   ead4b1bd51f36eba130bc574f965ba15
#
_cell.length_a   1.000
_cell.length_b   1.000
_cell.length_c   1.000
_cell.angle_alpha   90.00
_cell.angle_beta   90.00
_cell.angle_gamma   90.00
#
_symmetry.space_group_name_H-M   'P 1'
#
loop_
_entity.id
_entity.type
_entity.pdbx_description
1 polymer ?
#
loop_
_entity_poly.entity_id
_entity_poly.type
_entity_poly.pdbx_seq_one_letter_code
_entity_poly.pdbx_strand_id
1 'polypeptide(L)' 'MMLRWFLQAMKLFYTGPLVNTEMLVVMLEKHDIAATQEFVDPNLPDDGDLNRLARVLVPEADYDRAYRLFYAERQDEL' A
#
# COMPACT_ATOMS: atom_id res chain seq x y z
N MET A 1 -2.22 -4.70 25.56
CA MET A 1 -1.60 -5.96 25.21
C MET A 1 -0.95 -5.88 23.84
N MET A 2 0.31 -6.22 23.79
CA MET A 2 1.10 -6.13 22.56
C MET A 2 0.61 -7.02 21.45
N LEU A 3 0.02 -8.16 21.79
CA LEU A 3 -0.39 -9.15 20.80
C LEU A 3 -1.45 -8.66 19.83
N ARG A 4 -2.19 -7.65 20.21
CA ARG A 4 -3.21 -7.10 19.32
C ARG A 4 -2.66 -6.52 18.04
N TRP A 5 -1.43 -6.09 18.09
CA TRP A 5 -0.79 -5.47 16.93
C TRP A 5 -0.65 -6.43 15.78
N PHE A 6 -0.43 -7.71 16.11
CA PHE A 6 -0.25 -8.73 15.10
C PHE A 6 -1.57 -9.19 14.50
N LEU A 7 -2.68 -8.82 15.15
CA LEU A 7 -3.99 -9.23 14.70
C LEU A 7 -4.72 -8.15 13.92
N GLN A 8 -4.04 -7.04 13.67
CA GLN A 8 -4.63 -5.96 12.90
C GLN A 8 -4.92 -6.45 11.48
N ALA A 9 -6.19 -6.35 11.08
CA ALA A 9 -6.60 -6.78 9.76
C ALA A 9 -6.07 -5.80 8.72
N MET A 10 -5.48 -6.35 7.67
CA MET A 10 -5.01 -5.57 6.54
C MET A 10 -5.97 -5.76 5.37
N LYS A 11 -6.16 -4.71 4.60
CA LYS A 11 -7.08 -4.72 3.48
C LYS A 11 -6.35 -4.31 2.22
N LEU A 12 -6.61 -5.00 1.13
CA LEU A 12 -6.02 -4.66 -0.16
C LEU A 12 -6.50 -3.28 -0.59
N PHE A 13 -5.55 -2.41 -0.91
CA PHE A 13 -5.84 -1.05 -1.31
C PHE A 13 -5.55 -0.82 -2.79
N TYR A 14 -4.46 -1.37 -3.30
CA TYR A 14 -4.01 -1.08 -4.66
C TYR A 14 -3.14 -2.22 -5.17
N THR A 15 -3.27 -2.52 -6.46
CA THR A 15 -2.40 -3.49 -7.14
C THR A 15 -1.88 -2.83 -8.41
N GLY A 16 -0.60 -2.89 -8.62
CA GLY A 16 0.02 -2.31 -9.81
C GLY A 16 1.52 -2.53 -9.84
N PRO A 17 2.23 -1.85 -10.75
CA PRO A 17 3.67 -1.98 -10.86
C PRO A 17 4.37 -1.58 -9.55
N LEU A 18 5.49 -2.24 -9.27
CA LEU A 18 6.23 -2.02 -8.03
C LEU A 18 6.58 -0.55 -7.82
N VAL A 19 6.98 0.16 -8.87
CA VAL A 19 7.34 1.57 -8.74
C VAL A 19 6.16 2.38 -8.20
N ASN A 20 4.96 2.08 -8.65
CA ASN A 20 3.76 2.79 -8.19
C ASN A 20 3.43 2.43 -6.75
N THR A 21 3.56 1.15 -6.39
CA THR A 21 3.26 0.75 -5.02
C THR A 21 4.24 1.34 -4.03
N GLU A 22 5.51 1.46 -4.40
CA GLU A 22 6.50 2.08 -3.54
C GLU A 22 6.17 3.55 -3.26
N MET A 23 5.80 4.28 -4.30
CA MET A 23 5.43 5.69 -4.16
C MET A 23 4.19 5.83 -3.29
N LEU A 24 3.23 4.96 -3.47
CA LEU A 24 2.00 4.98 -2.70
C LEU A 24 2.26 4.70 -1.22
N VAL A 25 3.10 3.71 -0.93
CA VAL A 25 3.45 3.40 0.46
C VAL A 25 4.11 4.60 1.13
N VAL A 26 5.03 5.25 0.44
CA VAL A 26 5.70 6.44 0.98
C VAL A 26 4.68 7.54 1.29
N MET A 27 3.77 7.77 0.38
CA MET A 27 2.74 8.80 0.57
C MET A 27 1.86 8.47 1.79
N LEU A 28 1.43 7.22 1.89
CA LEU A 28 0.57 6.80 2.99
C LEU A 28 1.30 6.89 4.33
N GLU A 29 2.58 6.54 4.36
CA GLU A 29 3.36 6.62 5.58
C GLU A 29 3.54 8.06 6.06
N LYS A 30 3.60 9.00 5.14
CA LYS A 30 3.65 10.43 5.50
C LYS A 30 2.40 10.88 6.23
N HIS A 31 1.31 10.17 6.07
CA HIS A 31 0.05 10.46 6.72
C HIS A 31 -0.25 9.49 7.86
N ASP A 32 0.78 8.84 8.38
CA ASP A 32 0.68 7.93 9.51
C ASP A 32 -0.19 6.71 9.25
N ILE A 33 -0.25 6.27 8.02
CA ILE A 33 -0.94 5.04 7.66
C ILE A 33 0.13 3.96 7.47
N ALA A 34 0.03 2.90 8.26
CA ALA A 34 1.03 1.81 8.25
C ALA A 34 0.76 0.88 7.06
N ALA A 35 1.08 1.36 5.87
CA ALA A 35 0.92 0.59 4.65
C ALA A 35 2.07 -0.40 4.48
N THR A 36 1.75 -1.55 3.89
CA THR A 36 2.75 -2.54 3.53
C THR A 36 2.59 -2.89 2.06
N GLN A 37 3.64 -3.44 1.48
CA GLN A 37 3.55 -3.94 0.11
C GLN A 37 4.07 -5.36 0.03
N GLU A 38 3.54 -6.10 -0.93
CA GLU A 38 3.97 -7.47 -1.19
C GLU A 38 3.89 -7.74 -2.67
N PHE A 39 4.72 -8.66 -3.15
CA PHE A 39 4.64 -9.07 -4.55
C PHE A 39 3.39 -9.90 -4.80
N VAL A 40 2.78 -9.70 -5.96
CA VAL A 40 1.65 -10.53 -6.38
C VAL A 40 2.09 -11.97 -6.51
N ASP A 41 3.28 -12.20 -7.07
CA ASP A 41 3.86 -13.53 -7.16
C ASP A 41 5.18 -13.58 -6.39
N PRO A 42 5.15 -14.01 -5.11
CA PRO A 42 6.35 -14.03 -4.28
C PRO A 42 7.37 -15.08 -4.71
N ASN A 43 7.00 -16.00 -5.59
CA ASN A 43 7.90 -17.05 -6.05
C ASN A 43 8.83 -16.62 -7.15
N LEU A 44 8.57 -15.46 -7.76
CA LEU A 44 9.46 -14.94 -8.78
C LEU A 44 10.69 -14.32 -8.13
N PRO A 45 11.88 -14.50 -8.73
CA PRO A 45 13.09 -13.89 -8.17
C PRO A 45 13.01 -12.37 -8.22
N ASP A 46 13.62 -11.75 -7.24
CA ASP A 46 13.71 -10.30 -7.17
C ASP A 46 14.87 -9.87 -8.08
N ASP A 47 14.55 -9.44 -9.28
CA ASP A 47 15.53 -9.05 -10.29
C ASP A 47 15.60 -7.53 -10.49
N GLY A 48 14.95 -6.78 -9.60
CA GLY A 48 14.95 -5.32 -9.70
C GLY A 48 13.98 -4.75 -10.72
N ASP A 49 13.09 -5.56 -11.26
CA ASP A 49 12.11 -5.12 -12.25
C ASP A 49 11.03 -4.26 -11.59
N LEU A 50 11.07 -2.96 -11.85
CA LEU A 50 10.13 -2.01 -11.26
C LEU A 50 8.72 -2.11 -11.85
N ASN A 51 8.56 -2.87 -12.92
CA ASN A 51 7.24 -3.11 -13.50
C ASN A 51 6.60 -4.37 -12.95
N ARG A 52 7.30 -5.09 -12.10
CA ARG A 52 6.77 -6.28 -11.46
C ARG A 52 5.55 -5.90 -10.62
N LEU A 53 4.52 -6.73 -10.68
CA LEU A 53 3.28 -6.43 -9.97
C LEU A 53 3.42 -6.62 -8.47
N ALA A 54 2.87 -5.67 -7.73
CA ALA A 54 2.86 -5.68 -6.28
C ALA A 54 1.52 -5.16 -5.77
N ARG A 55 1.25 -5.41 -4.50
CA ARG A 55 0.03 -4.95 -3.83
C ARG A 55 0.41 -4.05 -2.68
N VAL A 56 -0.47 -3.08 -2.43
CA VAL A 56 -0.40 -2.26 -1.22
C VAL A 56 -1.57 -2.64 -0.33
N LEU A 57 -1.26 -2.94 0.93
CA LEU A 57 -2.27 -3.24 1.93
C LEU A 57 -2.21 -2.18 3.01
N VAL A 58 -3.38 -1.82 3.53
CA VAL A 58 -3.47 -0.83 4.61
C VAL A 58 -4.29 -1.44 5.74
N PRO A 59 -4.09 -0.95 6.99
CA PRO A 59 -4.97 -1.38 8.07
C PRO A 59 -6.42 -1.08 7.72
N GLU A 60 -7.29 -2.03 7.97
CA GLU A 60 -8.69 -1.89 7.65
C GLU A 60 -9.28 -0.62 8.25
N ALA A 61 -8.86 -0.27 9.46
CA ALA A 61 -9.34 0.93 10.14
C ALA A 61 -8.92 2.21 9.42
N ASP A 62 -7.87 2.16 8.61
CA ASP A 62 -7.36 3.33 7.89
C ASP A 62 -7.76 3.35 6.43
N TYR A 63 -8.52 2.37 5.98
CA TYR A 63 -8.84 2.23 4.56
C TYR A 63 -9.53 3.48 4.01
N ASP A 64 -10.54 3.96 4.70
CA ASP A 64 -11.29 5.12 4.21
C ASP A 64 -10.42 6.37 4.15
N ARG A 65 -9.54 6.53 5.13
CA ARG A 65 -8.62 7.66 5.15
C ARG A 65 -7.63 7.57 4.00
N ALA A 66 -7.08 6.39 3.76
CA ALA A 66 -6.17 6.16 2.66
C ALA A 66 -6.86 6.43 1.31
N TYR A 67 -8.09 5.97 1.18
CA TYR A 67 -8.87 6.17 -0.03
C TYR A 67 -9.05 7.66 -0.32
N ARG A 68 -9.40 8.44 0.68
CA ARG A 68 -9.60 9.87 0.50
C ARG A 68 -8.31 10.59 0.12
N LEU A 69 -7.20 10.19 0.73
CA LEU A 69 -5.91 10.79 0.41
C LEU A 69 -5.50 10.49 -1.03
N PHE A 70 -5.68 9.25 -1.45
CA PHE A 70 -5.31 8.83 -2.79
C PHE A 70 -6.11 9.60 -3.86
N TYR A 71 -7.41 9.69 -3.67
CA TYR A 71 -8.27 10.35 -4.64
C TYR A 71 -8.17 11.87 -4.57
N ALA A 72 -7.90 12.42 -3.41
CA ALA A 72 -7.70 13.87 -3.29
C ALA A 72 -6.50 14.31 -4.12
N GLU A 73 -5.39 13.58 -4.06
CA GLU A 73 -4.23 13.91 -4.86
C GLU A 73 -4.50 13.82 -6.35
N ARG A 74 -5.25 12.83 -6.75
CA ARG A 74 -5.59 12.69 -8.17
C ARG A 74 -6.51 13.80 -8.65
N GLN A 75 -7.38 14.29 -7.80
CA GLN A 75 -8.25 15.40 -8.14
C GLN A 75 -7.47 16.69 -8.35
N ASP A 76 -6.39 16.88 -7.65
CA ASP A 76 -5.55 18.06 -7.81
C ASP A 76 -4.91 18.13 -9.20
N GLU A 77 -4.81 17.01 -9.87
CA GLU A 77 -4.26 16.96 -11.21
C GLU A 77 -5.26 17.35 -12.29
N LEU A 78 -6.51 17.40 -11.92
CA LEU A 78 -7.57 17.72 -12.87
C LEU A 78 -7.80 19.24 -12.94
#